data_e48533752f0a4cd96be16b221a17bc6e
#
_entry.id   e48533752f0a4cd96be16b221a17bc6e
#
_cell.length_a   1.000
_cell.length_b   1.000
_cell.length_c   1.000
_cell.angle_alpha   90.00
_cell.angle_beta   90.00
_cell.angle_gamma   90.00
#
_symmetry.space_group_name_H-M   'P 1'
#
loop_
_entity.id
_entity.type
_entity.pdbx_description
1 polymer ?
#
loop_
_entity_poly.entity_id
_entity_poly.type
_entity_poly.pdbx_seq_one_letter_code
_entity_poly.pdbx_strand_id
1 'polypeptide(L)'
;SSGKKNGIVLWGSEDCQITANQVKGCMLDGIYVENIGNAVIKSNRITNVNGRGIQVIASQTGKLYGNAVTGSRKCGLYVSRSKISGNKKNRLENNGSTYAIYAENSTGIISVKMPTASKITRKSVKITGKAAGGKKLTIYAVSRNKNKKIGRGSINSKKKYNISIKKQKKGTTLLFVLSDKYGNLSYSKRKVK
;
A
#
# COMPACT_ATOMS: atom_id res chain seq x y z
N SER A 1 -11.79 29.02 -12.11
CA SER A 1 -10.53 28.53 -11.55
C SER A 1 -10.68 27.04 -11.21
N SER A 2 -10.00 26.17 -11.92
CA SER A 2 -9.94 24.74 -11.63
C SER A 2 -9.09 24.51 -10.37
N GLY A 3 -9.64 24.83 -9.19
CA GLY A 3 -8.96 24.64 -7.92
C GLY A 3 -8.59 23.16 -7.74
N LYS A 4 -7.36 22.89 -7.31
CA LYS A 4 -6.92 21.55 -6.93
C LYS A 4 -7.81 21.03 -5.81
N LYS A 5 -8.55 19.94 -6.01
CA LYS A 5 -9.51 19.41 -5.03
C LYS A 5 -9.20 17.97 -4.66
N ASN A 6 -9.43 17.63 -3.40
CA ASN A 6 -9.53 16.25 -2.91
C ASN A 6 -10.84 15.61 -3.40
N GLY A 7 -10.90 14.27 -3.39
CA GLY A 7 -12.13 13.57 -3.74
C GLY A 7 -13.18 13.66 -2.65
N ILE A 8 -12.84 13.26 -1.43
CA ILE A 8 -13.66 13.36 -0.22
C ILE A 8 -12.85 14.07 0.85
N VAL A 9 -13.45 15.04 1.51
CA VAL A 9 -12.84 15.77 2.64
C VAL A 9 -13.76 15.67 3.84
N LEU A 10 -13.19 15.27 4.97
CA LEU A 10 -13.81 15.38 6.29
C LEU A 10 -12.89 16.13 7.22
N TRP A 11 -13.42 17.10 7.90
CA TRP A 11 -12.69 17.96 8.82
C TRP A 11 -13.54 18.34 10.03
N GLY A 12 -12.97 18.23 11.24
CA GLY A 12 -13.56 18.78 12.46
C GLY A 12 -14.89 18.14 12.88
N SER A 13 -15.02 16.79 12.84
CA SER A 13 -16.22 16.08 13.30
C SER A 13 -15.88 15.02 14.36
N GLU A 14 -16.82 14.67 15.21
CA GLU A 14 -16.64 13.60 16.19
C GLU A 14 -16.76 12.22 15.56
N ASP A 15 -17.86 11.95 14.85
CA ASP A 15 -18.12 10.66 14.20
C ASP A 15 -18.35 10.82 12.70
N CYS A 16 -17.71 9.98 11.91
CA CYS A 16 -17.96 9.97 10.48
C CYS A 16 -17.69 8.62 9.83
N GLN A 17 -18.37 8.38 8.71
CA GLN A 17 -18.20 7.17 7.91
C GLN A 17 -17.95 7.52 6.44
N ILE A 18 -16.87 6.98 5.89
CA ILE A 18 -16.56 6.98 4.46
C ILE A 18 -16.52 5.53 4.02
N THR A 19 -17.62 5.03 3.45
CA THR A 19 -17.77 3.61 3.16
C THR A 19 -18.22 3.37 1.73
N ALA A 20 -17.57 2.40 1.05
CA ALA A 20 -17.92 1.90 -0.28
C ALA A 20 -17.93 2.96 -1.40
N ASN A 21 -17.15 4.05 -1.25
CA ASN A 21 -17.07 5.09 -2.27
C ASN A 21 -16.06 4.70 -3.37
N GLN A 22 -16.33 5.20 -4.58
CA GLN A 22 -15.39 5.19 -5.70
C GLN A 22 -14.88 6.60 -5.95
N VAL A 23 -13.56 6.81 -5.79
CA VAL A 23 -12.90 8.10 -5.99
C VAL A 23 -11.86 7.94 -7.10
N LYS A 24 -11.90 8.80 -8.12
CA LYS A 24 -11.02 8.70 -9.28
C LYS A 24 -10.56 10.07 -9.78
N GLY A 25 -9.29 10.17 -10.16
CA GLY A 25 -8.76 11.30 -10.94
C GLY A 25 -8.63 12.62 -10.18
N CYS A 26 -8.60 12.62 -8.85
CA CYS A 26 -8.51 13.87 -8.07
C CYS A 26 -7.15 14.54 -8.22
N MET A 27 -7.15 15.86 -8.21
CA MET A 27 -5.93 16.68 -8.33
C MET A 27 -5.09 16.71 -7.04
N LEU A 28 -5.67 16.38 -5.90
CA LEU A 28 -5.02 16.20 -4.61
C LEU A 28 -5.24 14.76 -4.11
N ASP A 29 -5.56 14.60 -2.83
CA ASP A 29 -5.76 13.29 -2.20
C ASP A 29 -7.13 12.70 -2.58
N GLY A 30 -7.22 11.37 -2.58
CA GLY A 30 -8.51 10.72 -2.83
C GLY A 30 -9.47 10.94 -1.67
N ILE A 31 -9.06 10.58 -0.46
CA ILE A 31 -9.80 10.81 0.79
C ILE A 31 -8.86 11.56 1.74
N TYR A 32 -9.33 12.70 2.25
CA TYR A 32 -8.65 13.51 3.25
C TYR A 32 -9.50 13.58 4.52
N VAL A 33 -8.91 13.20 5.65
CA VAL A 33 -9.55 13.18 6.97
C VAL A 33 -8.64 13.89 7.96
N GLU A 34 -9.16 14.89 8.66
CA GLU A 34 -8.42 15.66 9.67
C GLU A 34 -9.31 16.06 10.84
N ASN A 35 -8.75 15.98 12.06
CA ASN A 35 -9.40 16.34 13.32
C ASN A 35 -10.76 15.63 13.51
N ILE A 36 -10.80 14.32 13.33
CA ILE A 36 -11.99 13.48 13.50
C ILE A 36 -11.83 12.63 14.77
N GLY A 37 -12.82 12.65 15.63
CA GLY A 37 -12.83 11.91 16.89
C GLY A 37 -12.94 10.39 16.67
N ASN A 38 -13.77 9.93 15.72
CA ASN A 38 -13.92 8.51 15.38
C ASN A 38 -14.31 8.34 13.92
N ALA A 39 -13.34 8.07 13.05
CA ALA A 39 -13.58 7.83 11.63
C ALA A 39 -13.71 6.34 11.30
N VAL A 40 -14.65 5.99 10.43
CA VAL A 40 -14.73 4.69 9.77
C VAL A 40 -14.47 4.86 8.28
N ILE A 41 -13.30 4.44 7.81
CA ILE A 41 -12.90 4.51 6.40
C ILE A 41 -12.81 3.07 5.87
N LYS A 42 -13.87 2.61 5.19
CA LYS A 42 -14.02 1.19 4.87
C LYS A 42 -14.42 0.95 3.42
N SER A 43 -13.80 -0.07 2.79
CA SER A 43 -14.23 -0.59 1.47
C SER A 43 -14.24 0.46 0.35
N ASN A 44 -13.47 1.54 0.46
CA ASN A 44 -13.40 2.55 -0.59
C ASN A 44 -12.42 2.11 -1.69
N ARG A 45 -12.72 2.49 -2.92
CA ARG A 45 -11.87 2.29 -4.10
C ARG A 45 -11.37 3.64 -4.59
N ILE A 46 -10.07 3.88 -4.45
CA ILE A 46 -9.41 5.11 -4.87
C ILE A 46 -8.46 4.81 -6.03
N THR A 47 -8.57 5.55 -7.13
CA THR A 47 -7.77 5.31 -8.34
C THR A 47 -7.25 6.60 -8.97
N ASN A 48 -5.97 6.58 -9.38
CA ASN A 48 -5.34 7.61 -10.19
C ASN A 48 -5.50 9.03 -9.63
N VAL A 49 -5.09 9.25 -8.38
CA VAL A 49 -5.10 10.56 -7.73
C VAL A 49 -3.68 11.17 -7.73
N ASN A 50 -3.58 12.49 -7.83
CA ASN A 50 -2.29 13.19 -7.90
C ASN A 50 -1.63 13.36 -6.52
N GLY A 51 -2.36 13.20 -5.43
CA GLY A 51 -1.88 13.19 -4.06
C GLY A 51 -1.71 11.78 -3.49
N ARG A 52 -2.07 11.63 -2.23
CA ARG A 52 -2.15 10.36 -1.50
C ARG A 52 -3.49 9.68 -1.79
N GLY A 53 -3.54 8.37 -1.66
CA GLY A 53 -4.81 7.67 -1.77
C GLY A 53 -5.77 8.04 -0.65
N ILE A 54 -5.37 7.75 0.58
CA ILE A 54 -6.07 8.12 1.81
C ILE A 54 -5.08 8.83 2.74
N GLN A 55 -5.46 9.99 3.24
CA GLN A 55 -4.73 10.76 4.22
C GLN A 55 -5.56 10.91 5.49
N VAL A 56 -4.95 10.61 6.65
CA VAL A 56 -5.55 10.76 7.98
C VAL A 56 -4.59 11.56 8.85
N ILE A 57 -5.05 12.69 9.38
CA ILE A 57 -4.24 13.59 10.21
C ILE A 57 -4.97 13.91 11.51
N ALA A 58 -4.24 13.94 12.61
CA ALA A 58 -4.72 14.36 13.94
C ALA A 58 -6.10 13.77 14.30
N SER A 59 -6.31 12.49 13.96
CA SER A 59 -7.63 11.84 14.05
C SER A 59 -7.57 10.52 14.81
N GLN A 60 -8.67 10.13 15.41
CA GLN A 60 -8.90 8.78 15.85
C GLN A 60 -9.72 8.04 14.79
N THR A 61 -9.25 6.91 14.34
CA THR A 61 -9.90 6.12 13.30
C THR A 61 -10.23 4.73 13.84
N GLY A 62 -11.50 4.48 14.06
CA GLY A 62 -11.99 3.19 14.55
C GLY A 62 -11.74 2.06 13.53
N LYS A 63 -11.91 2.33 12.23
CA LYS A 63 -11.68 1.34 11.17
C LYS A 63 -11.05 1.98 9.92
N LEU A 64 -9.85 1.55 9.57
CA LEU A 64 -9.20 1.79 8.28
C LEU A 64 -9.07 0.43 7.57
N TYR A 65 -10.14 -0.04 6.93
CA TYR A 65 -10.31 -1.45 6.59
C TYR A 65 -10.74 -1.67 5.14
N GLY A 66 -10.08 -2.61 4.46
CA GLY A 66 -10.53 -3.12 3.17
C GLY A 66 -10.53 -2.11 2.03
N ASN A 67 -9.81 -0.98 2.16
CA ASN A 67 -9.74 0.01 1.11
C ASN A 67 -8.75 -0.45 0.01
N ALA A 68 -9.10 -0.16 -1.24
CA ALA A 68 -8.25 -0.42 -2.40
C ALA A 68 -7.75 0.90 -2.99
N VAL A 69 -6.43 1.11 -2.97
CA VAL A 69 -5.80 2.33 -3.51
C VAL A 69 -4.83 1.95 -4.63
N THR A 70 -5.05 2.49 -5.80
CA THR A 70 -4.24 2.20 -7.00
C THR A 70 -3.86 3.48 -7.74
N GLY A 71 -2.58 3.65 -8.06
CA GLY A 71 -2.12 4.72 -8.95
C GLY A 71 -2.11 6.11 -8.31
N SER A 72 -2.01 6.23 -6.99
CA SER A 72 -1.73 7.51 -6.34
C SER A 72 -0.32 7.98 -6.67
N ARG A 73 -0.09 9.25 -6.96
CA ARG A 73 1.25 9.79 -7.21
C ARG A 73 2.14 9.80 -5.96
N LYS A 74 1.54 9.86 -4.78
CA LYS A 74 2.21 9.73 -3.48
C LYS A 74 1.95 8.33 -2.89
N CYS A 75 2.06 8.16 -1.57
CA CYS A 75 1.78 6.87 -0.93
C CYS A 75 0.28 6.50 -0.99
N GLY A 76 0.00 5.21 -0.85
CA GLY A 76 -1.39 4.74 -0.79
C GLY A 76 -2.10 5.21 0.47
N LEU A 77 -1.49 5.01 1.63
CA LEU A 77 -1.98 5.50 2.93
C LEU A 77 -0.94 6.43 3.57
N TYR A 78 -1.38 7.57 4.04
CA TYR A 78 -0.63 8.49 4.89
C TYR A 78 -1.38 8.72 6.19
N VAL A 79 -0.70 8.53 7.32
CA VAL A 79 -1.29 8.73 8.64
C VAL A 79 -0.31 9.50 9.51
N SER A 80 -0.75 10.61 10.07
CA SER A 80 0.06 11.47 10.92
C SER A 80 -0.70 11.87 12.18
N ARG A 81 -0.03 11.86 13.32
CA ARG A 81 -0.57 12.27 14.63
C ARG A 81 -1.93 11.65 14.94
N SER A 82 -2.11 10.37 14.62
CA SER A 82 -3.41 9.70 14.64
C SER A 82 -3.36 8.35 15.35
N LYS A 83 -4.50 7.92 15.88
CA LYS A 83 -4.69 6.59 16.47
C LYS A 83 -5.61 5.75 15.59
N ILE A 84 -5.11 4.61 15.09
CA ILE A 84 -5.86 3.70 14.22
C ILE A 84 -6.16 2.41 14.98
N SER A 85 -7.42 2.15 15.31
CA SER A 85 -7.83 0.97 16.07
C SER A 85 -7.98 -0.29 15.20
N GLY A 86 -8.46 -0.16 13.97
CA GLY A 86 -8.74 -1.27 13.08
C GLY A 86 -8.10 -1.13 11.69
N ASN A 87 -6.77 -1.15 11.61
CA ASN A 87 -6.04 -1.06 10.33
C ASN A 87 -5.77 -2.46 9.77
N LYS A 88 -6.54 -2.92 8.77
CA LYS A 88 -6.31 -4.22 8.13
C LYS A 88 -6.95 -4.36 6.75
N LYS A 89 -6.45 -5.35 5.99
CA LYS A 89 -6.96 -5.74 4.66
C LYS A 89 -6.99 -4.62 3.61
N ASN A 90 -6.22 -3.54 3.78
CA ASN A 90 -6.08 -2.53 2.73
C ASN A 90 -5.16 -3.05 1.62
N ARG A 91 -5.50 -2.74 0.38
CA ARG A 91 -4.75 -3.13 -0.82
C ARG A 91 -4.17 -1.89 -1.49
N LEU A 92 -2.84 -1.80 -1.59
CA LEU A 92 -2.11 -0.64 -2.08
C LEU A 92 -1.27 -1.04 -3.30
N GLU A 93 -1.59 -0.53 -4.47
CA GLU A 93 -1.00 -0.97 -5.73
C GLU A 93 -0.56 0.20 -6.62
N ASN A 94 0.65 0.10 -7.20
CA ASN A 94 1.19 1.06 -8.16
C ASN A 94 1.14 2.53 -7.69
N ASN A 95 1.38 2.77 -6.41
CA ASN A 95 1.47 4.12 -5.86
C ASN A 95 2.90 4.67 -6.01
N GLY A 96 3.06 5.97 -6.24
CA GLY A 96 4.30 6.59 -6.69
C GLY A 96 5.37 6.81 -5.62
N SER A 97 5.09 6.55 -4.35
CA SER A 97 6.04 6.71 -3.26
C SER A 97 6.90 5.45 -3.03
N THR A 98 8.07 5.62 -2.41
CA THR A 98 8.85 4.51 -1.83
C THR A 98 8.11 3.82 -0.67
N TYR A 99 7.13 4.49 -0.08
CA TYR A 99 6.24 3.94 0.94
C TYR A 99 4.87 3.59 0.35
N ALA A 100 4.39 2.38 0.63
CA ALA A 100 2.99 2.04 0.42
C ALA A 100 2.12 2.65 1.52
N ILE A 101 2.59 2.55 2.78
CA ILE A 101 2.03 3.19 3.97
C ILE A 101 3.12 4.07 4.57
N TYR A 102 2.84 5.34 4.80
CA TYR A 102 3.68 6.23 5.58
C TYR A 102 2.94 6.66 6.84
N ALA A 103 3.48 6.29 7.99
CA ALA A 103 2.92 6.60 9.31
C ALA A 103 3.96 7.32 10.14
N GLU A 104 3.60 8.46 10.72
CA GLU A 104 4.43 9.24 11.63
C GLU A 104 3.64 9.67 12.86
N ASN A 105 4.26 9.63 14.02
CA ASN A 105 3.64 10.02 15.29
C ASN A 105 2.24 9.42 15.49
N SER A 106 2.05 8.16 15.07
CA SER A 106 0.74 7.50 15.02
C SER A 106 0.81 6.09 15.60
N THR A 107 -0.32 5.62 16.14
CA THR A 107 -0.45 4.28 16.72
C THR A 107 -1.45 3.41 15.94
N GLY A 108 -1.34 2.08 16.06
CA GLY A 108 -2.20 1.13 15.34
C GLY A 108 -1.91 0.96 13.86
N ILE A 109 -0.87 1.62 13.36
CA ILE A 109 -0.38 1.55 11.98
C ILE A 109 1.14 1.63 11.97
N ILE A 110 1.78 1.13 10.94
CA ILE A 110 3.24 1.22 10.76
C ILE A 110 3.55 1.65 9.33
N SER A 111 4.67 2.34 9.17
CA SER A 111 5.21 2.63 7.84
C SER A 111 5.65 1.35 7.13
N VAL A 112 5.24 1.18 5.89
CA VAL A 112 5.59 0.03 5.03
C VAL A 112 6.26 0.55 3.77
N LYS A 113 7.57 0.28 3.62
CA LYS A 113 8.33 0.57 2.40
C LYS A 113 8.06 -0.49 1.33
N MET A 114 7.99 -0.05 0.09
CA MET A 114 7.95 -0.95 -1.06
C MET A 114 9.22 -1.82 -1.08
N PRO A 115 9.11 -3.12 -1.38
CA PRO A 115 10.27 -4.00 -1.37
C PRO A 115 11.28 -3.60 -2.45
N THR A 116 12.55 -3.50 -2.07
CA THR A 116 13.66 -3.45 -3.03
C THR A 116 14.06 -4.87 -3.40
N ALA A 117 14.65 -5.08 -4.56
CA ALA A 117 15.15 -6.37 -4.99
C ALA A 117 16.53 -6.21 -5.64
N SER A 118 17.40 -7.21 -5.46
CA SER A 118 18.61 -7.38 -6.26
C SER A 118 18.26 -7.48 -7.75
N LYS A 119 19.24 -7.28 -8.64
CA LYS A 119 19.07 -7.48 -10.08
C LYS A 119 18.56 -8.90 -10.36
N ILE A 120 17.43 -9.00 -11.04
CA ILE A 120 16.78 -10.28 -11.36
C ILE A 120 17.06 -10.57 -12.84
N THR A 121 17.71 -11.70 -13.09
CA THR A 121 18.06 -12.19 -14.44
C THR A 121 17.44 -13.55 -14.71
N ARG A 122 17.51 -14.03 -15.95
CA ARG A 122 17.07 -15.39 -16.32
C ARG A 122 17.80 -16.50 -15.55
N LYS A 123 18.99 -16.23 -15.01
CA LYS A 123 19.80 -17.17 -14.22
C LYS A 123 19.43 -17.15 -12.73
N SER A 124 18.65 -16.18 -12.27
CA SER A 124 18.35 -16.01 -10.84
C SER A 124 17.49 -17.15 -10.30
N VAL A 125 17.97 -17.82 -9.26
CA VAL A 125 17.27 -18.84 -8.48
C VAL A 125 16.91 -18.37 -7.09
N LYS A 126 17.37 -17.18 -6.71
CA LYS A 126 17.07 -16.47 -5.46
C LYS A 126 16.83 -14.99 -5.74
N ILE A 127 15.93 -14.38 -4.99
CA ILE A 127 15.71 -12.94 -4.99
C ILE A 127 15.92 -12.43 -3.56
N THR A 128 16.84 -11.49 -3.41
CA THR A 128 17.17 -10.85 -2.13
C THR A 128 16.80 -9.38 -2.15
N GLY A 129 16.59 -8.80 -1.00
CA GLY A 129 16.29 -7.38 -0.88
C GLY A 129 15.88 -6.96 0.53
N LYS A 130 15.32 -5.75 0.62
CA LYS A 130 14.83 -5.17 1.88
C LYS A 130 13.33 -4.85 1.77
N ALA A 131 12.59 -4.97 2.88
CA ALA A 131 11.16 -4.68 2.96
C ALA A 131 10.80 -4.22 4.39
N ALA A 132 11.09 -2.95 4.71
CA ALA A 132 10.79 -2.41 6.02
C ALA A 132 9.27 -2.32 6.26
N GLY A 133 8.82 -2.71 7.46
CA GLY A 133 7.41 -2.76 7.83
C GLY A 133 6.65 -3.99 7.31
N GLY A 134 7.24 -4.77 6.40
CA GLY A 134 6.64 -6.00 5.92
C GLY A 134 6.88 -7.18 6.87
N LYS A 135 5.96 -8.14 6.86
CA LYS A 135 6.07 -9.42 7.58
C LYS A 135 6.38 -10.57 6.63
N LYS A 136 5.73 -10.61 5.47
CA LYS A 136 5.86 -11.69 4.49
C LYS A 136 5.82 -11.16 3.08
N LEU A 137 6.65 -11.72 2.19
CA LEU A 137 6.68 -11.38 0.78
C LEU A 137 6.35 -12.62 -0.06
N THR A 138 5.39 -12.49 -0.98
CA THR A 138 5.07 -13.51 -1.98
C THR A 138 5.37 -12.95 -3.37
N ILE A 139 5.98 -13.76 -4.23
CA ILE A 139 6.36 -13.37 -5.58
C ILE A 139 5.61 -14.25 -6.57
N TYR A 140 4.99 -13.61 -7.56
CA TYR A 140 4.27 -14.25 -8.63
C TYR A 140 4.91 -13.90 -9.98
N ALA A 141 4.95 -14.86 -10.90
CA ALA A 141 5.13 -14.58 -12.32
C ALA A 141 3.77 -14.19 -12.90
N VAL A 142 3.71 -13.02 -13.53
CA VAL A 142 2.47 -12.49 -14.13
C VAL A 142 2.23 -13.17 -15.48
N SER A 143 1.04 -13.69 -15.69
CA SER A 143 0.58 -14.20 -16.97
C SER A 143 -0.79 -13.62 -17.33
N ARG A 144 -1.22 -13.79 -18.58
CA ARG A 144 -2.53 -13.28 -19.05
C ARG A 144 -3.71 -13.86 -18.26
N ASN A 145 -3.68 -15.17 -17.99
CA ASN A 145 -4.81 -15.89 -17.41
C ASN A 145 -4.71 -16.06 -15.89
N LYS A 146 -3.52 -16.25 -15.34
CA LYS A 146 -3.34 -16.51 -13.90
C LYS A 146 -1.92 -16.19 -13.44
N ASN A 147 -1.79 -15.41 -12.37
CA ASN A 147 -0.51 -15.17 -11.73
C ASN A 147 -0.02 -16.44 -11.02
N LYS A 148 1.14 -16.97 -11.44
CA LYS A 148 1.75 -18.17 -10.85
C LYS A 148 2.65 -17.80 -9.69
N LYS A 149 2.37 -18.29 -8.48
CA LYS A 149 3.28 -18.14 -7.34
C LYS A 149 4.59 -18.87 -7.63
N ILE A 150 5.72 -18.15 -7.51
CA ILE A 150 7.06 -18.68 -7.77
C ILE A 150 7.96 -18.65 -6.54
N GLY A 151 7.62 -17.90 -5.51
CA GLY A 151 8.36 -17.84 -4.27
C GLY A 151 7.61 -17.15 -3.14
N ARG A 152 7.97 -17.46 -1.89
CA ARG A 152 7.43 -16.85 -0.67
C ARG A 152 8.46 -16.93 0.44
N GLY A 153 8.54 -15.88 1.25
CA GLY A 153 9.42 -15.84 2.41
C GLY A 153 9.01 -14.79 3.43
N SER A 154 9.58 -14.92 4.62
CA SER A 154 9.42 -13.94 5.70
C SER A 154 10.47 -12.84 5.60
N ILE A 155 10.14 -11.68 6.16
CA ILE A 155 11.06 -10.58 6.36
C ILE A 155 11.70 -10.76 7.73
N ASN A 156 13.03 -10.78 7.80
CA ASN A 156 13.75 -10.94 9.06
C ASN A 156 13.82 -9.64 9.88
N SER A 157 14.37 -9.72 11.10
CA SER A 157 14.54 -8.57 12.01
C SER A 157 15.37 -7.43 11.40
N LYS A 158 16.34 -7.75 10.54
CA LYS A 158 17.14 -6.77 9.78
C LYS A 158 16.43 -6.20 8.56
N LYS A 159 15.10 -6.40 8.43
CA LYS A 159 14.25 -5.94 7.34
C LYS A 159 14.66 -6.47 5.95
N LYS A 160 15.37 -7.62 5.92
CA LYS A 160 15.85 -8.28 4.69
C LYS A 160 15.03 -9.53 4.38
N TYR A 161 15.03 -9.93 3.12
CA TYR A 161 14.49 -11.21 2.67
C TYR A 161 15.42 -11.91 1.69
N ASN A 162 15.31 -13.25 1.63
CA ASN A 162 15.98 -14.12 0.67
C ASN A 162 14.97 -15.20 0.28
N ILE A 163 14.50 -15.17 -0.96
CA ILE A 163 13.44 -16.05 -1.45
C ILE A 163 13.93 -16.84 -2.64
N SER A 164 13.93 -18.16 -2.50
CA SER A 164 14.19 -19.08 -3.62
C SER A 164 13.04 -19.04 -4.63
N ILE A 165 13.38 -19.01 -5.91
CA ILE A 165 12.44 -19.02 -7.03
C ILE A 165 12.87 -20.01 -8.10
N LYS A 166 11.95 -20.48 -8.92
CA LYS A 166 12.30 -21.14 -10.19
C LYS A 166 12.79 -20.10 -11.19
N LYS A 167 13.78 -20.47 -12.04
CA LYS A 167 14.28 -19.61 -13.12
C LYS A 167 13.13 -19.07 -13.97
N GLN A 168 13.21 -17.81 -14.36
CA GLN A 168 12.19 -17.11 -15.15
C GLN A 168 12.80 -16.64 -16.48
N LYS A 169 12.00 -16.61 -17.54
CA LYS A 169 12.43 -16.08 -18.85
C LYS A 169 12.70 -14.56 -18.76
N LYS A 170 13.66 -14.06 -19.56
CA LYS A 170 13.86 -12.62 -19.75
C LYS A 170 12.55 -11.95 -20.16
N GLY A 171 12.28 -10.75 -19.65
CA GLY A 171 11.04 -10.01 -19.91
C GLY A 171 9.85 -10.41 -19.02
N THR A 172 9.89 -11.57 -18.30
CA THR A 172 8.82 -11.93 -17.37
C THR A 172 8.59 -10.83 -16.34
N THR A 173 7.34 -10.42 -16.18
CA THR A 173 6.96 -9.51 -15.10
C THR A 173 6.73 -10.29 -13.82
N LEU A 174 7.39 -9.88 -12.76
CA LEU A 174 7.20 -10.44 -11.42
C LEU A 174 6.38 -9.46 -10.58
N LEU A 175 5.35 -9.97 -9.91
CA LEU A 175 4.52 -9.24 -8.97
C LEU A 175 4.96 -9.59 -7.55
N PHE A 176 5.41 -8.60 -6.81
CA PHE A 176 5.79 -8.69 -5.39
C PHE A 176 4.60 -8.26 -4.55
N VAL A 177 4.12 -9.13 -3.70
CA VAL A 177 3.01 -8.88 -2.76
C VAL A 177 3.57 -8.93 -1.35
N LEU A 178 3.75 -7.77 -0.75
CA LEU A 178 4.24 -7.61 0.62
C LEU A 178 3.04 -7.47 1.57
N SER A 179 2.96 -8.31 2.59
CA SER A 179 1.99 -8.13 3.68
C SER A 179 2.69 -7.59 4.93
N ASP A 180 2.04 -6.66 5.63
CA ASP A 180 2.44 -6.20 6.95
C ASP A 180 1.86 -7.07 8.07
N LYS A 181 2.11 -6.69 9.33
CA LYS A 181 1.59 -7.41 10.51
C LYS A 181 0.07 -7.31 10.68
N TYR A 182 -0.57 -6.32 10.06
CA TYR A 182 -2.02 -6.09 10.11
C TYR A 182 -2.75 -6.73 8.93
N GLY A 183 -2.02 -7.36 7.97
CA GLY A 183 -2.58 -7.98 6.79
C GLY A 183 -2.91 -7.01 5.66
N ASN A 184 -2.39 -5.78 5.69
CA ASN A 184 -2.42 -4.90 4.53
C ASN A 184 -1.48 -5.44 3.46
N LEU A 185 -1.86 -5.27 2.19
CA LEU A 185 -1.11 -5.77 1.05
C LEU A 185 -0.58 -4.62 0.20
N SER A 186 0.72 -4.65 -0.06
CA SER A 186 1.41 -3.70 -0.95
C SER A 186 1.96 -4.42 -2.16
N TYR A 187 1.72 -3.88 -3.34
CA TYR A 187 2.02 -4.52 -4.62
C TYR A 187 3.05 -3.71 -5.41
N SER A 188 4.09 -4.38 -5.92
CA SER A 188 5.04 -3.77 -6.85
C SER A 188 5.44 -4.74 -7.94
N LYS A 189 5.83 -4.23 -9.12
CA LYS A 189 6.22 -5.04 -10.26
C LYS A 189 7.72 -4.86 -10.57
N ARG A 190 8.35 -5.93 -11.06
CA ARG A 190 9.74 -5.95 -11.56
C ARG A 190 9.80 -6.81 -12.81
N LYS A 191 10.68 -6.45 -13.76
CA LYS A 191 10.97 -7.28 -14.95
C LYS A 191 12.24 -8.07 -14.75
N VAL A 192 12.26 -9.31 -15.23
CA VAL A 192 13.45 -10.16 -15.38
C VAL A 192 14.28 -9.63 -16.56
N LYS A 193 15.56 -9.29 -16.31
CA LYS A 193 16.51 -8.77 -17.29
C LYS A 193 17.27 -9.86 -18.02
#